data_fb46598921b6a935a228602271ce9f75
#
_entry.id   fb46598921b6a935a228602271ce9f75
#
_cell.length_a   1.000
_cell.length_b   1.000
_cell.length_c   1.000
_cell.angle_alpha   90.00
_cell.angle_beta   90.00
_cell.angle_gamma   90.00
#
_symmetry.space_group_name_H-M   'P 1'
#
loop_
_entity.id
_entity.type
_entity.pdbx_description
1 polymer ?
#
loop_
_entity_poly.entity_id
_entity_poly.type
_entity_poly.pdbx_seq_one_letter_code
_entity_poly.pdbx_strand_id
1 'polypeptide(L)'
;MEPTEEIQSRLRDLCNSQKLAVVSTQSGGQPYASLVAFVASEDLRQIFFVTARTTRKFAYLTKDSRVAVLINSSTNEESDFHDAISITVIGTAEEIRDPEKKNILVRYLSKHPYLEDFAHSPSCAVIKVMAKSYYMVRNFQNVMELHVD
;
A
#
# COMPACT_ATOMS: atom_id res chain seq x y z
N MET A 1 24.26 -1.04 8.30
CA MET A 1 22.84 -1.45 8.49
C MET A 1 22.59 -2.68 7.61
N GLU A 2 22.01 -3.70 8.19
CA GLU A 2 21.63 -4.88 7.45
C GLU A 2 20.59 -4.54 6.38
N PRO A 3 20.58 -5.23 5.22
CA PRO A 3 19.59 -4.96 4.16
C PRO A 3 18.15 -5.01 4.66
N THR A 4 17.81 -5.97 5.51
CA THR A 4 16.47 -6.08 6.10
C THR A 4 16.12 -4.84 6.91
N GLU A 5 17.04 -4.37 7.75
CA GLU A 5 16.83 -3.18 8.57
C GLU A 5 16.70 -1.94 7.71
N GLU A 6 17.48 -1.87 6.62
CA GLU A 6 17.41 -0.73 5.72
C GLU A 6 16.05 -0.66 5.02
N ILE A 7 15.55 -1.78 4.49
CA ILE A 7 14.24 -1.82 3.85
C ILE A 7 13.16 -1.41 4.87
N GLN A 8 13.20 -1.96 6.08
CA GLN A 8 12.21 -1.63 7.11
C GLN A 8 12.25 -0.15 7.47
N SER A 9 13.44 0.41 7.64
CA SER A 9 13.60 1.83 7.97
C SER A 9 13.06 2.73 6.86
N ARG A 10 13.40 2.44 5.60
CA ARG A 10 12.94 3.22 4.46
C ARG A 10 11.44 3.07 4.24
N LEU A 11 10.92 1.86 4.41
CA LEU A 11 9.48 1.63 4.29
C LEU A 11 8.72 2.41 5.36
N ARG A 12 9.22 2.44 6.60
CA ARG A 12 8.61 3.22 7.67
C ARG A 12 8.57 4.71 7.32
N ASP A 13 9.70 5.23 6.82
CA ASP A 13 9.78 6.63 6.41
C ASP A 13 8.78 6.94 5.30
N LEU A 14 8.68 6.08 4.29
CA LEU A 14 7.73 6.26 3.20
C LEU A 14 6.29 6.18 3.69
N CYS A 15 5.96 5.21 4.53
CA CYS A 15 4.61 5.07 5.06
C CYS A 15 4.19 6.27 5.91
N ASN A 16 5.15 6.90 6.60
CA ASN A 16 4.86 8.08 7.42
C ASN A 16 4.79 9.36 6.60
N SER A 17 5.58 9.48 5.52
CA SER A 17 5.66 10.71 4.74
C SER A 17 4.71 10.74 3.55
N GLN A 18 4.35 9.59 2.99
CA GLN A 18 3.52 9.52 1.79
C GLN A 18 2.06 9.25 2.14
N LYS A 19 1.17 9.99 1.52
CA LYS A 19 -0.28 9.82 1.72
C LYS A 19 -0.88 8.83 0.74
N LEU A 20 -0.29 8.72 -0.45
CA LEU A 20 -0.84 7.95 -1.56
C LEU A 20 0.09 6.81 -1.94
N ALA A 21 -0.52 5.75 -2.43
CA ALA A 21 0.18 4.61 -3.00
C ALA A 21 -0.52 4.16 -4.27
N VAL A 22 0.18 3.41 -5.10
CA VAL A 22 -0.42 2.80 -6.29
C VAL A 22 -0.67 1.33 -5.97
N VAL A 23 -1.92 0.91 -6.10
CA VAL A 23 -2.30 -0.49 -5.97
C VAL A 23 -2.47 -1.08 -7.36
N SER A 24 -1.81 -2.19 -7.63
CA SER A 24 -1.94 -2.94 -8.86
C SER A 24 -2.70 -4.24 -8.58
N THR A 25 -3.79 -4.42 -9.31
CA THR A 25 -4.63 -5.62 -9.28
C THR A 25 -4.62 -6.27 -10.65
N GLN A 26 -5.18 -7.45 -10.79
CA GLN A 26 -5.24 -8.09 -12.11
C GLN A 26 -6.51 -8.92 -12.26
N SER A 27 -6.92 -9.12 -13.51
CA SER A 27 -8.01 -10.01 -13.87
C SER A 27 -7.64 -10.69 -15.19
N GLY A 28 -7.63 -12.02 -15.19
CA GLY A 28 -7.23 -12.79 -16.36
C GLY A 28 -5.81 -12.48 -16.85
N GLY A 29 -4.94 -12.07 -15.95
CA GLY A 29 -3.57 -11.69 -16.29
C GLY A 29 -3.41 -10.24 -16.74
N GLN A 30 -4.50 -9.47 -16.83
CA GLN A 30 -4.42 -8.05 -17.22
C GLN A 30 -4.22 -7.20 -15.96
N PRO A 31 -3.05 -6.55 -15.79
CA PRO A 31 -2.82 -5.65 -14.65
C PRO A 31 -3.65 -4.37 -14.78
N TYR A 32 -4.01 -3.82 -13.62
CA TYR A 32 -4.73 -2.55 -13.54
C TYR A 32 -4.23 -1.79 -12.31
N ALA A 33 -3.74 -0.57 -12.51
CA ALA A 33 -3.16 0.24 -11.44
C ALA A 33 -4.09 1.40 -11.07
N SER A 34 -4.17 1.69 -9.78
CA SER A 34 -4.98 2.81 -9.30
C SER A 34 -4.35 3.44 -8.06
N LEU A 35 -4.67 4.71 -7.84
CA LEU A 35 -4.14 5.48 -6.74
C LEU A 35 -5.06 5.36 -5.53
N VAL A 36 -4.49 5.14 -4.34
CA VAL A 36 -5.24 5.01 -3.09
C VAL A 36 -4.55 5.80 -1.98
N ALA A 37 -5.35 6.30 -1.04
CA ALA A 37 -4.85 6.78 0.23
C ALA A 37 -4.67 5.55 1.13
N PHE A 38 -3.54 5.45 1.81
CA PHE A 38 -3.21 4.23 2.55
C PHE A 38 -2.69 4.53 3.95
N VAL A 39 -2.68 3.51 4.78
CA VAL A 39 -2.01 3.51 6.07
C VAL A 39 -1.37 2.13 6.28
N ALA A 40 -0.24 2.08 6.96
CA ALA A 40 0.45 0.82 7.27
C ALA A 40 0.28 0.45 8.74
N SER A 41 0.39 -0.84 9.04
CA SER A 41 0.49 -1.31 10.42
C SER A 41 1.85 -0.93 11.00
N GLU A 42 1.97 -0.95 12.34
CA GLU A 42 3.22 -0.59 13.01
C GLU A 42 4.37 -1.54 12.63
N ASP A 43 4.06 -2.81 12.44
CA ASP A 43 5.06 -3.80 12.05
C ASP A 43 5.36 -3.80 10.55
N LEU A 44 4.68 -2.93 9.78
CA LEU A 44 4.85 -2.77 8.32
C LEU A 44 4.46 -4.01 7.50
N ARG A 45 3.84 -4.99 8.12
CA ARG A 45 3.41 -6.22 7.41
C ARG A 45 2.05 -6.11 6.77
N GLN A 46 1.29 -5.08 7.12
CA GLN A 46 -0.04 -4.87 6.61
C GLN A 46 -0.19 -3.46 6.08
N ILE A 47 -0.83 -3.33 4.93
CA ILE A 47 -1.18 -2.04 4.34
C ILE A 47 -2.68 -2.02 4.15
N PHE A 48 -3.31 -0.89 4.49
CA PHE A 48 -4.76 -0.74 4.45
C PHE A 48 -5.14 0.41 3.54
N PHE A 49 -6.22 0.23 2.80
CA PHE A 49 -6.83 1.32 2.04
C PHE A 49 -8.34 1.11 1.98
N VAL A 50 -9.05 2.16 1.59
CA VAL A 50 -10.51 2.12 1.45
C VAL A 50 -10.85 2.30 -0.03
N THR A 51 -11.79 1.52 -0.53
CA THR A 51 -12.24 1.61 -1.91
C THR A 51 -13.76 1.40 -1.98
N ALA A 52 -14.40 2.12 -2.90
CA ALA A 52 -15.80 1.84 -3.19
C ALA A 52 -15.94 0.45 -3.82
N ARG A 53 -17.01 -0.26 -3.48
CA ARG A 53 -17.27 -1.61 -4.00
C ARG A 53 -17.56 -1.64 -5.48
N THR A 54 -17.86 -0.49 -6.07
CA THR A 54 -18.17 -0.38 -7.50
C THR A 54 -16.92 -0.20 -8.38
N THR A 55 -15.72 -0.11 -7.76
CA THR A 55 -14.48 0.10 -8.52
C THR A 55 -13.99 -1.17 -9.18
N ARG A 56 -13.23 -0.99 -10.27
CA ARG A 56 -12.58 -2.11 -10.95
C ARG A 56 -11.58 -2.82 -10.04
N LYS A 57 -10.81 -2.04 -9.26
CA LYS A 57 -9.84 -2.63 -8.32
C LYS A 57 -10.52 -3.56 -7.31
N PHE A 58 -11.69 -3.18 -6.80
CA PHE A 58 -12.42 -4.03 -5.87
C PHE A 58 -12.88 -5.32 -6.55
N ALA A 59 -13.45 -5.21 -7.75
CA ALA A 59 -13.86 -6.38 -8.51
C ALA A 59 -12.69 -7.33 -8.78
N TYR A 60 -11.53 -6.78 -9.13
CA TYR A 60 -10.36 -7.59 -9.45
C TYR A 60 -9.79 -8.29 -8.22
N LEU A 61 -9.60 -7.55 -7.10
CA LEU A 61 -9.01 -8.16 -5.91
C LEU A 61 -9.91 -9.20 -5.23
N THR A 62 -11.23 -9.13 -5.46
CA THR A 62 -12.13 -10.17 -4.95
C THR A 62 -12.05 -11.46 -5.75
N LYS A 63 -11.68 -11.40 -7.02
CA LYS A 63 -11.50 -12.58 -7.87
C LYS A 63 -10.11 -13.18 -7.73
N ASP A 64 -9.09 -12.33 -7.64
CA ASP A 64 -7.71 -12.76 -7.42
C ASP A 64 -7.10 -11.80 -6.40
N SER A 65 -6.77 -12.35 -5.23
CA SER A 65 -6.31 -11.55 -4.10
C SER A 65 -4.88 -11.05 -4.22
N ARG A 66 -4.12 -11.51 -5.22
CA ARG A 66 -2.73 -11.11 -5.40
C ARG A 66 -2.66 -9.67 -5.87
N VAL A 67 -1.90 -8.85 -5.16
CA VAL A 67 -1.77 -7.42 -5.46
C VAL A 67 -0.32 -6.98 -5.28
N ALA A 68 -0.01 -5.83 -5.88
CA ALA A 68 1.23 -5.11 -5.61
C ALA A 68 0.88 -3.70 -5.18
N VAL A 69 1.63 -3.17 -4.21
CA VAL A 69 1.47 -1.80 -3.74
C VAL A 69 2.79 -1.07 -3.90
N LEU A 70 2.80 0.02 -4.65
CA LEU A 70 3.98 0.83 -4.87
C LEU A 70 3.88 2.10 -4.03
N ILE A 71 4.88 2.30 -3.17
CA ILE A 71 5.02 3.51 -2.35
C ILE A 71 6.36 4.13 -2.71
N ASN A 72 6.37 5.42 -3.01
CA ASN A 72 7.60 6.06 -3.45
C ASN A 72 7.68 7.51 -3.01
N SER A 73 8.90 8.06 -3.02
CA SER A 73 9.19 9.43 -2.61
C SER A 73 9.41 10.38 -3.77
N SER A 74 9.07 9.98 -4.99
CA SER A 74 9.33 10.81 -6.17
C SER A 74 8.57 12.14 -6.12
N THR A 75 9.23 13.20 -6.58
CA THR A 75 8.68 14.56 -6.67
C THR A 75 8.49 14.99 -8.12
N ASN A 76 8.81 14.11 -9.06
CA ASN A 76 8.78 14.36 -10.51
C ASN A 76 9.77 15.45 -10.92
N GLU A 77 10.95 15.43 -10.29
CA GLU A 77 12.04 16.36 -10.60
C GLU A 77 13.31 15.57 -10.93
N GLU A 78 14.31 16.26 -11.49
CA GLU A 78 15.58 15.62 -11.87
C GLU A 78 16.29 14.99 -10.67
N SER A 79 16.14 15.55 -9.48
CA SER A 79 16.71 15.00 -8.26
C SER A 79 16.21 13.59 -7.96
N ASP A 80 15.05 13.20 -8.48
CA ASP A 80 14.53 11.85 -8.29
C ASP A 80 15.49 10.76 -8.82
N PHE A 81 16.28 11.08 -9.84
CA PHE A 81 17.25 10.12 -10.38
C PHE A 81 18.28 9.68 -9.33
N HIS A 82 18.52 10.50 -8.33
CA HIS A 82 19.48 10.21 -7.25
C HIS A 82 18.80 9.96 -5.91
N ASP A 83 17.69 10.66 -5.64
CA ASP A 83 17.12 10.72 -4.30
C ASP A 83 15.85 9.93 -4.12
N ALA A 84 15.13 9.61 -5.19
CA ALA A 84 13.87 8.89 -5.08
C ALA A 84 14.07 7.44 -4.68
N ILE A 85 13.22 6.99 -3.76
CA ILE A 85 13.17 5.60 -3.31
C ILE A 85 11.78 5.08 -3.62
N SER A 86 11.69 3.88 -4.14
CA SER A 86 10.41 3.20 -4.32
C SER A 86 10.46 1.83 -3.64
N ILE A 87 9.37 1.44 -3.03
CA ILE A 87 9.21 0.10 -2.47
C ILE A 87 7.93 -0.49 -3.05
N THR A 88 8.06 -1.67 -3.67
CA THR A 88 6.92 -2.46 -4.10
C THR A 88 6.66 -3.53 -3.06
N VAL A 89 5.44 -3.55 -2.54
CA VAL A 89 4.99 -4.58 -1.61
C VAL A 89 4.15 -5.58 -2.39
N ILE A 90 4.59 -6.83 -2.41
CA ILE A 90 3.83 -7.92 -3.01
C ILE A 90 3.07 -8.62 -1.90
N GLY A 91 1.78 -8.84 -2.10
CA GLY A 91 0.98 -9.48 -1.08
C GLY A 91 -0.38 -9.91 -1.57
N THR A 92 -1.25 -10.23 -0.61
CA THR A 92 -2.63 -10.63 -0.88
C THR A 92 -3.58 -9.69 -0.16
N ALA A 93 -4.68 -9.35 -0.82
CA ALA A 93 -5.66 -8.40 -0.34
C ALA A 93 -6.94 -9.11 0.09
N GLU A 94 -7.54 -8.64 1.18
CA GLU A 94 -8.85 -9.10 1.62
C GLU A 94 -9.64 -7.94 2.24
N GLU A 95 -10.94 -8.01 2.15
CA GLU A 95 -11.79 -7.07 2.87
C GLU A 95 -11.83 -7.44 4.35
N ILE A 96 -11.68 -6.44 5.23
CA ILE A 96 -11.78 -6.66 6.68
C ILE A 96 -13.13 -6.17 7.20
N ARG A 97 -13.56 -6.80 8.29
CA ARG A 97 -14.84 -6.53 8.94
C ARG A 97 -14.62 -6.19 10.41
N ASP A 98 -15.67 -5.74 11.08
CA ASP A 98 -15.62 -5.48 12.51
C ASP A 98 -15.31 -6.79 13.28
N PRO A 99 -14.57 -6.72 14.39
CA PRO A 99 -14.07 -5.51 15.06
C PRO A 99 -12.80 -4.91 14.48
N GLU A 100 -12.07 -5.63 13.67
CA GLU A 100 -10.79 -5.17 13.09
C GLU A 100 -10.97 -3.87 12.29
N LYS A 101 -12.04 -3.81 11.49
CA LYS A 101 -12.36 -2.65 10.66
C LYS A 101 -12.42 -1.36 11.47
N LYS A 102 -13.08 -1.36 12.63
CA LYS A 102 -13.19 -0.17 13.49
C LYS A 102 -11.82 0.33 13.92
N ASN A 103 -10.95 -0.57 14.35
CA ASN A 103 -9.62 -0.21 14.81
C ASN A 103 -8.78 0.39 13.69
N ILE A 104 -8.86 -0.20 12.50
CA ILE A 104 -8.12 0.28 11.34
C ILE A 104 -8.66 1.64 10.87
N LEU A 105 -9.97 1.86 10.91
CA LEU A 105 -10.53 3.16 10.51
C LEU A 105 -10.05 4.28 11.42
N VAL A 106 -9.87 4.04 12.72
CA VAL A 106 -9.28 5.04 13.62
C VAL A 106 -7.87 5.42 13.14
N ARG A 107 -7.05 4.43 12.82
CA ARG A 107 -5.69 4.65 12.34
C ARG A 107 -5.69 5.33 10.95
N TYR A 108 -6.55 4.88 10.05
CA TYR A 108 -6.68 5.42 8.70
C TYR A 108 -7.08 6.90 8.74
N LEU A 109 -8.08 7.24 9.55
CA LEU A 109 -8.59 8.60 9.64
C LEU A 109 -7.67 9.53 10.43
N SER A 110 -6.84 8.99 11.32
CA SER A 110 -5.78 9.77 11.96
C SER A 110 -4.79 10.31 10.93
N LYS A 111 -4.48 9.52 9.92
CA LYS A 111 -3.61 9.93 8.81
C LYS A 111 -4.36 10.76 7.76
N HIS A 112 -5.64 10.44 7.51
CA HIS A 112 -6.45 11.03 6.43
C HIS A 112 -7.76 11.60 6.97
N PRO A 113 -7.71 12.67 7.78
CA PRO A 113 -8.94 13.19 8.42
C PRO A 113 -9.97 13.71 7.42
N TYR A 114 -9.55 14.10 6.22
CA TYR A 114 -10.48 14.61 5.19
C TYR A 114 -11.29 13.50 4.51
N LEU A 115 -11.00 12.22 4.79
CA LEU A 115 -11.68 11.09 4.15
C LEU A 115 -12.72 10.43 5.06
N GLU A 116 -13.17 11.11 6.10
CA GLU A 116 -14.10 10.53 7.09
C GLU A 116 -15.38 10.03 6.45
N ASP A 117 -16.06 10.85 5.67
CA ASP A 117 -17.31 10.45 5.01
C ASP A 117 -17.10 9.30 4.04
N PHE A 118 -16.04 9.36 3.25
CA PHE A 118 -15.69 8.30 2.32
C PHE A 118 -15.43 6.98 3.05
N ALA A 119 -14.60 7.01 4.09
CA ALA A 119 -14.18 5.81 4.81
C ALA A 119 -15.34 5.14 5.57
N HIS A 120 -16.32 5.93 6.02
CA HIS A 120 -17.49 5.41 6.73
C HIS A 120 -18.66 5.08 5.81
N SER A 121 -18.56 5.34 4.52
CA SER A 121 -19.66 5.07 3.60
C SER A 121 -19.97 3.56 3.55
N PRO A 122 -21.26 3.16 3.63
CA PRO A 122 -21.63 1.75 3.52
C PRO A 122 -21.27 1.12 2.18
N SER A 123 -21.09 1.94 1.14
CA SER A 123 -20.70 1.47 -0.19
C SER A 123 -19.20 1.23 -0.32
N CYS A 124 -18.42 1.56 0.71
CA CYS A 124 -16.97 1.38 0.70
C CYS A 124 -16.53 0.17 1.52
N ALA A 125 -15.44 -0.42 1.10
CA ALA A 125 -14.80 -1.54 1.77
C ALA A 125 -13.43 -1.11 2.28
N VAL A 126 -13.04 -1.62 3.45
CA VAL A 126 -11.69 -1.47 3.98
C VAL A 126 -10.91 -2.72 3.58
N ILE A 127 -9.80 -2.52 2.91
CA ILE A 127 -8.98 -3.61 2.35
C ILE A 127 -7.68 -3.69 3.13
N LYS A 128 -7.31 -4.92 3.48
CA LYS A 128 -6.03 -5.24 4.10
C LYS A 128 -5.16 -5.99 3.09
N VAL A 129 -3.94 -5.50 2.88
CA VAL A 129 -2.92 -6.20 2.11
C VAL A 129 -1.93 -6.81 3.09
N MET A 130 -1.80 -8.13 3.07
CA MET A 130 -0.79 -8.86 3.83
C MET A 130 0.47 -8.96 2.99
N ALA A 131 1.54 -8.33 3.44
CA ALA A 131 2.81 -8.33 2.71
C ALA A 131 3.48 -9.70 2.74
N LYS A 132 4.03 -10.10 1.60
CA LYS A 132 4.85 -11.30 1.45
C LYS A 132 6.29 -10.95 1.12
N SER A 133 6.49 -9.91 0.32
CA SER A 133 7.81 -9.50 -0.14
C SER A 133 7.86 -8.01 -0.33
N TYR A 134 9.04 -7.44 -0.13
CA TYR A 134 9.32 -6.02 -0.35
C TYR A 134 10.48 -5.92 -1.32
N TYR A 135 10.34 -5.07 -2.34
CA TYR A 135 11.38 -4.80 -3.32
C TYR A 135 11.66 -3.30 -3.29
N MET A 136 12.84 -2.93 -2.82
CA MET A 136 13.24 -1.53 -2.75
C MET A 136 14.18 -1.20 -3.89
N VAL A 137 13.91 -0.09 -4.57
CA VAL A 137 14.79 0.46 -5.61
C VAL A 137 15.20 1.87 -5.20
N ARG A 138 16.49 2.13 -5.22
CA ARG A 138 17.03 3.48 -5.01
C ARG A 138 18.09 3.74 -6.07
N ASN A 139 18.30 5.02 -6.39
CA ASN A 139 19.22 5.45 -7.44
C ASN A 139 18.92 4.76 -8.78
N PHE A 140 17.65 4.36 -8.99
CA PHE A 140 17.14 3.63 -10.15
C PHE A 140 17.81 2.29 -10.45
N GLN A 141 18.89 1.92 -9.76
CA GLN A 141 19.71 0.76 -10.11
C GLN A 141 19.90 -0.23 -8.97
N ASN A 142 19.82 0.23 -7.73
CA ASN A 142 20.07 -0.62 -6.57
C ASN A 142 18.76 -1.25 -6.10
N VAL A 143 18.62 -2.54 -6.32
CA VAL A 143 17.43 -3.30 -5.94
C VAL A 143 17.75 -4.13 -4.70
N MET A 144 16.90 -4.02 -3.69
CA MET A 144 16.97 -4.81 -2.46
C MET A 144 15.66 -5.54 -2.25
N GLU A 145 15.72 -6.76 -1.75
CA GLU A 145 14.54 -7.60 -1.53
C GLU A 145 14.44 -8.05 -0.09
N LEU A 146 13.22 -8.16 0.42
CA LEU A 146 12.92 -8.73 1.72
C LEU A 146 11.66 -9.58 1.58
N HIS A 147 11.79 -10.86 1.93
CA HIS A 147 10.67 -11.80 1.90
C HIS A 147 10.25 -12.09 3.34
N VAL A 148 8.95 -12.01 3.61
CA VAL A 148 8.38 -12.30 4.92
C VAL A 148 7.28 -13.35 4.78
N ASP A 149 7.20 -14.23 5.75
CA ASP A 149 6.19 -15.29 5.75
C ASP A 149 4.97 -14.90 6.58
#